data_0307a64042f4501fff8f733658ab5dc5
#
_entry.id   0307a64042f4501fff8f733658ab5dc5
#
_cell.length_a   1.000
_cell.length_b   1.000
_cell.length_c   1.000
_cell.angle_alpha   90.00
_cell.angle_beta   90.00
_cell.angle_gamma   90.00
#
_symmetry.space_group_name_H-M   'P 1'
#
loop_
_entity.id
_entity.type
_entity.pdbx_description
1 polymer ?
#
loop_
_entity_poly.entity_id
_entity_poly.type
_entity_poly.pdbx_seq_one_letter_code
_entity_poly.pdbx_strand_id
1 'polypeptide(L)'
;MTTKTMKEKATELLQRCEVVTLASVNKEGYPRPVPMSKILTEGISTIWMSTGADSLKTIDFLSNPKAGLCFQDKGDSVALTGKVEVVTDEKMKQELWQDWFIDHFPGGPTDPGYVL
;
A
#
# COMPACT_ATOMS: atom_id res chain seq x y z
N MET A 1 -3.43 33.91 8.09
CA MET A 1 -3.67 32.46 8.19
C MET A 1 -3.44 31.80 6.83
N THR A 2 -2.60 30.78 6.78
CA THR A 2 -2.28 30.11 5.51
C THR A 2 -3.34 29.06 5.19
N THR A 3 -3.89 29.10 3.99
CA THR A 3 -4.83 28.09 3.52
C THR A 3 -4.04 26.86 3.05
N LYS A 4 -4.41 25.68 3.56
CA LYS A 4 -3.80 24.42 3.11
C LYS A 4 -4.24 24.06 1.72
N THR A 5 -3.30 23.55 0.91
CA THR A 5 -3.62 23.02 -0.42
C THR A 5 -4.37 21.70 -0.31
N MET A 6 -5.00 21.26 -1.40
CA MET A 6 -5.64 19.94 -1.46
C MET A 6 -4.64 18.84 -1.17
N LYS A 7 -3.41 18.95 -1.70
CA LYS A 7 -2.35 17.97 -1.48
C LYS A 7 -1.95 17.89 0.00
N GLU A 8 -1.83 19.04 0.67
CA GLU A 8 -1.52 19.08 2.11
C GLU A 8 -2.62 18.44 2.94
N LYS A 9 -3.88 18.72 2.63
CA LYS A 9 -5.03 18.12 3.32
C LYS A 9 -5.08 16.62 3.10
N ALA A 10 -4.82 16.15 1.89
CA ALA A 10 -4.78 14.72 1.57
C ALA A 10 -3.64 14.02 2.32
N THR A 11 -2.48 14.65 2.42
CA THR A 11 -1.34 14.12 3.17
C THR A 11 -1.66 13.98 4.65
N GLU A 12 -2.30 14.98 5.25
CA GLU A 12 -2.72 14.93 6.64
C GLU A 12 -3.75 13.83 6.90
N LEU A 13 -4.71 13.67 5.98
CA LEU A 13 -5.69 12.60 6.10
C LEU A 13 -5.02 11.23 6.04
N LEU A 14 -4.09 11.03 5.11
CA LEU A 14 -3.36 9.79 4.98
C LEU A 14 -2.59 9.44 6.26
N GLN A 15 -1.97 10.44 6.90
CA GLN A 15 -1.24 10.23 8.14
C GLN A 15 -2.14 9.73 9.27
N ARG A 16 -3.41 10.13 9.29
CA ARG A 16 -4.38 9.68 10.29
C ARG A 16 -4.91 8.27 10.03
N CYS A 17 -4.77 7.77 8.80
CA CYS A 17 -5.33 6.48 8.40
C CYS A 17 -4.26 5.38 8.48
N GLU A 18 -4.39 4.44 9.41
CA GLU A 18 -3.50 3.26 9.48
C GLU A 18 -3.79 2.28 8.35
N VAL A 19 -5.06 2.20 7.96
CA VAL A 19 -5.54 1.28 6.93
C VAL A 19 -6.06 2.08 5.75
N VAL A 20 -5.65 1.66 4.56
CA VAL A 20 -6.12 2.22 3.29
C VAL A 20 -6.72 1.11 2.45
N THR A 21 -7.61 1.46 1.53
CA THR A 21 -8.16 0.49 0.58
C THR A 21 -7.38 0.56 -0.72
N LEU A 22 -6.77 -0.55 -1.09
CA LEU A 22 -5.98 -0.68 -2.32
C LEU A 22 -6.72 -1.57 -3.29
N ALA A 23 -6.91 -1.12 -4.53
CA ALA A 23 -7.56 -1.89 -5.57
C ALA A 23 -6.57 -2.23 -6.69
N SER A 24 -6.44 -3.53 -6.97
CA SER A 24 -5.76 -4.04 -8.16
C SER A 24 -6.80 -4.32 -9.25
N VAL A 25 -6.34 -4.58 -10.47
CA VAL A 25 -7.19 -4.96 -11.60
C VAL A 25 -6.86 -6.40 -11.97
N ASN A 26 -7.87 -7.28 -11.94
CA ASN A 26 -7.66 -8.69 -12.28
C ASN A 26 -7.63 -8.92 -13.81
N LYS A 27 -7.41 -10.17 -14.22
CA LYS A 27 -7.29 -10.54 -15.63
C LYS A 27 -8.53 -10.20 -16.46
N GLU A 28 -9.69 -10.26 -15.84
CA GLU A 28 -10.97 -9.93 -16.52
C GLU A 28 -11.26 -8.43 -16.52
N GLY A 29 -10.39 -7.61 -15.94
CA GLY A 29 -10.54 -6.16 -15.93
C GLY A 29 -11.36 -5.63 -14.75
N TYR A 30 -11.67 -6.46 -13.76
CA TYR A 30 -12.41 -6.02 -12.57
C TYR A 30 -11.47 -5.49 -11.50
N PRO A 31 -11.85 -4.38 -10.83
CA PRO A 31 -11.11 -3.91 -9.66
C PRO A 31 -11.35 -4.82 -8.46
N ARG A 32 -10.30 -5.08 -7.70
CA ARG A 32 -10.35 -5.91 -6.49
C ARG A 32 -9.86 -5.11 -5.29
N PRO A 33 -10.76 -4.40 -4.58
CA PRO A 33 -10.37 -3.58 -3.42
C PRO A 33 -10.14 -4.46 -2.19
N VAL A 34 -9.06 -4.16 -1.46
CA VAL A 34 -8.74 -4.83 -0.20
C VAL A 34 -8.20 -3.80 0.80
N PRO A 35 -8.49 -3.97 2.10
CA PRO A 35 -7.88 -3.12 3.13
C PRO A 35 -6.42 -3.52 3.33
N MET A 36 -5.55 -2.52 3.45
CA MET A 36 -4.11 -2.71 3.64
C MET A 36 -3.60 -1.78 4.73
N SER A 37 -2.74 -2.29 5.59
CA SER A 37 -2.01 -1.45 6.54
C SER A 37 -0.84 -0.78 5.84
N LYS A 38 -0.75 0.52 5.92
CA LYS A 38 0.41 1.24 5.39
C LYS A 38 1.57 1.15 6.38
N ILE A 39 2.80 1.16 5.85
CA ILE A 39 4.02 1.09 6.65
C ILE A 39 4.68 2.46 6.72
N LEU A 40 4.94 3.06 5.56
CA LEU A 40 5.68 4.31 5.41
C LEU A 40 5.09 5.10 4.26
N THR A 41 5.03 6.40 4.40
CA THR A 41 4.54 7.29 3.35
C THR A 41 5.50 8.43 3.09
N GLU A 42 5.56 8.87 1.85
CA GLU A 42 6.28 10.07 1.41
C GLU A 42 5.25 11.02 0.81
N GLY A 43 4.64 11.84 1.66
CA GLY A 43 3.46 12.62 1.27
C GLY A 43 2.34 11.70 0.81
N ILE A 44 1.74 11.99 -0.33
CA ILE A 44 0.80 11.10 -1.01
C ILE A 44 1.39 10.49 -2.28
N SER A 45 2.66 10.78 -2.56
CA SER A 45 3.31 10.33 -3.80
C SER A 45 3.83 8.89 -3.71
N THR A 46 4.21 8.44 -2.53
CA THR A 46 4.69 7.07 -2.34
C THR A 46 4.15 6.50 -1.04
N ILE A 47 3.56 5.31 -1.12
CA ILE A 47 2.98 4.60 0.02
C ILE A 47 3.51 3.18 0.01
N TRP A 48 4.17 2.79 1.10
CA TRP A 48 4.75 1.45 1.25
C TRP A 48 3.82 0.56 2.06
N MET A 49 3.66 -0.68 1.58
CA MET A 49 2.84 -1.71 2.22
C MET A 49 3.53 -3.05 2.10
N SER A 50 3.23 -3.99 2.99
CA SER A 50 3.73 -5.37 2.90
C SER A 50 2.61 -6.30 2.47
N THR A 51 2.96 -7.37 1.76
CA THR A 51 1.99 -8.37 1.33
C THR A 51 2.67 -9.70 1.04
N GLY A 52 1.86 -10.74 0.82
CA GLY A 52 2.35 -12.04 0.39
C GLY A 52 2.71 -12.05 -1.08
N ALA A 53 3.83 -12.69 -1.41
CA ALA A 53 4.29 -12.82 -2.80
C ALA A 53 3.29 -13.59 -3.68
N ASP A 54 2.53 -14.51 -3.09
CA ASP A 54 1.55 -15.35 -3.76
C ASP A 54 0.10 -14.86 -3.61
N SER A 55 -0.09 -13.69 -3.00
CA SER A 55 -1.44 -13.12 -2.88
C SER A 55 -2.01 -12.73 -4.25
N LEU A 56 -3.34 -12.75 -4.36
CA LEU A 56 -4.00 -12.43 -5.63
C LEU A 56 -3.68 -11.01 -6.10
N LYS A 57 -3.61 -10.05 -5.18
CA LYS A 57 -3.27 -8.68 -5.55
C LYS A 57 -1.84 -8.55 -6.08
N THR A 58 -0.89 -9.29 -5.51
CA THR A 58 0.49 -9.29 -6.00
C THR A 58 0.55 -9.83 -7.43
N ILE A 59 -0.15 -10.92 -7.69
CA ILE A 59 -0.25 -11.52 -9.02
C ILE A 59 -0.87 -10.51 -9.99
N ASP A 60 -1.93 -9.83 -9.59
CA ASP A 60 -2.57 -8.81 -10.41
C ASP A 60 -1.58 -7.68 -10.76
N PHE A 61 -0.85 -7.18 -9.77
CA PHE A 61 0.09 -6.05 -9.98
C PHE A 61 1.29 -6.43 -10.84
N LEU A 62 1.74 -7.67 -10.79
CA LEU A 62 2.80 -8.13 -11.69
C LEU A 62 2.35 -8.13 -13.16
N SER A 63 1.05 -8.30 -13.42
CA SER A 63 0.49 -8.27 -14.77
C SER A 63 0.02 -6.88 -15.18
N ASN A 64 -0.50 -6.10 -14.23
CA ASN A 64 -1.06 -4.77 -14.48
C ASN A 64 -0.75 -3.87 -13.27
N PRO A 65 0.17 -2.92 -13.42
CA PRO A 65 0.58 -2.07 -12.29
C PRO A 65 -0.45 -1.01 -11.90
N LYS A 66 -1.50 -0.81 -12.67
CA LYS A 66 -2.50 0.22 -12.38
C LYS A 66 -3.25 -0.10 -11.10
N ALA A 67 -3.44 0.92 -10.29
CA ALA A 67 -4.07 0.79 -8.98
C ALA A 67 -4.98 1.96 -8.66
N GLY A 68 -5.99 1.69 -7.87
CA GLY A 68 -6.76 2.71 -7.17
C GLY A 68 -6.49 2.58 -5.68
N LEU A 69 -6.56 3.70 -4.98
CA LEU A 69 -6.36 3.72 -3.54
C LEU A 69 -7.30 4.76 -2.94
N CYS A 70 -7.96 4.41 -1.85
CA CYS A 70 -8.76 5.38 -1.12
C CYS A 70 -8.56 5.23 0.38
N PHE A 71 -8.76 6.32 1.08
CA PHE A 71 -8.71 6.37 2.53
C PHE A 71 -9.67 7.42 3.03
N GLN A 72 -10.19 7.22 4.23
CA GLN A 72 -11.20 8.09 4.81
C GLN A 72 -11.07 8.15 6.32
N ASP A 73 -11.49 9.25 6.88
CA ASP A 73 -11.59 9.45 8.33
C ASP A 73 -12.58 10.58 8.61
N LYS A 74 -13.53 10.36 9.51
CA LYS A 74 -14.46 11.38 10.02
C LYS A 74 -15.17 12.18 8.92
N GLY A 75 -15.60 11.49 7.87
CA GLY A 75 -16.33 12.13 6.78
C GLY A 75 -15.46 12.71 5.67
N ASP A 76 -14.15 12.80 5.87
CA ASP A 76 -13.22 13.21 4.82
C ASP A 76 -12.74 11.97 4.07
N SER A 77 -12.59 12.07 2.76
CA SER A 77 -12.12 10.96 1.94
C SER A 77 -11.26 11.45 0.78
N VAL A 78 -10.32 10.60 0.36
CA VAL A 78 -9.46 10.83 -0.79
C VAL A 78 -9.40 9.55 -1.61
N ALA A 79 -9.53 9.70 -2.93
CA ALA A 79 -9.31 8.62 -3.88
C ALA A 79 -8.16 9.01 -4.80
N LEU A 80 -7.23 8.08 -4.98
CA LEU A 80 -6.05 8.27 -5.83
C LEU A 80 -5.99 7.17 -6.88
N THR A 81 -5.40 7.48 -8.01
CA THR A 81 -5.00 6.48 -8.99
C THR A 81 -3.50 6.57 -9.19
N GLY A 82 -2.89 5.45 -9.49
CA GLY A 82 -1.45 5.42 -9.68
C GLY A 82 -0.99 4.03 -10.11
N LYS A 83 0.27 3.75 -9.85
CA LYS A 83 0.89 2.48 -10.20
C LYS A 83 1.53 1.86 -8.97
N VAL A 84 1.47 0.53 -8.91
CA VAL A 84 2.11 -0.26 -7.87
C VAL A 84 3.31 -0.99 -8.46
N GLU A 85 4.42 -0.93 -7.76
CA GLU A 85 5.61 -1.73 -8.04
C GLU A 85 5.78 -2.75 -6.92
N VAL A 86 5.94 -4.01 -7.28
CA VAL A 86 6.24 -5.06 -6.31
C VAL A 86 7.75 -5.06 -6.07
N VAL A 87 8.16 -4.80 -4.84
CA VAL A 87 9.57 -4.64 -4.48
C VAL A 87 10.05 -5.88 -3.72
N THR A 88 11.11 -6.50 -4.23
CA THR A 88 11.72 -7.69 -3.63
C THR A 88 13.16 -7.44 -3.17
N ASP A 89 13.61 -6.17 -3.19
CA ASP A 89 14.92 -5.77 -2.73
C ASP A 89 15.10 -6.12 -1.25
N GLU A 90 16.10 -6.96 -0.96
CA GLU A 90 16.40 -7.45 0.39
C GLU A 90 16.65 -6.31 1.38
N LYS A 91 17.34 -5.26 0.96
CA LYS A 91 17.64 -4.11 1.81
C LYS A 91 16.36 -3.39 2.24
N MET A 92 15.46 -3.11 1.29
CA MET A 92 14.18 -2.46 1.58
C MET A 92 13.30 -3.35 2.45
N LYS A 93 13.29 -4.65 2.18
CA LYS A 93 12.52 -5.61 2.97
C LYS A 93 12.98 -5.61 4.43
N GLN A 94 14.29 -5.52 4.70
CA GLN A 94 14.82 -5.43 6.04
C GLN A 94 14.51 -4.09 6.70
N GLU A 95 14.68 -2.98 5.98
CA GLU A 95 14.44 -1.64 6.50
C GLU A 95 12.99 -1.41 6.91
N LEU A 96 12.03 -1.97 6.16
CA LEU A 96 10.61 -1.77 6.39
C LEU A 96 9.96 -2.91 7.19
N TRP A 97 10.75 -3.89 7.65
CA TRP A 97 10.24 -5.00 8.44
C TRP A 97 9.64 -4.49 9.75
N GLN A 98 8.46 -5.05 10.10
CA GLN A 98 7.78 -4.82 11.38
C GLN A 98 7.72 -6.14 12.15
N ASP A 99 7.95 -6.11 13.45
CA ASP A 99 8.02 -7.35 14.25
C ASP A 99 6.77 -8.21 14.16
N TRP A 100 5.58 -7.59 14.03
CA TRP A 100 4.34 -8.34 13.91
C TRP A 100 4.19 -9.09 12.59
N PHE A 101 5.01 -8.79 11.58
CA PHE A 101 5.01 -9.52 10.31
C PHE A 101 5.39 -10.99 10.48
N ILE A 102 6.10 -11.35 11.55
CA ILE A 102 6.56 -12.72 11.78
C ILE A 102 5.40 -13.73 11.82
N ASP A 103 4.21 -13.31 12.23
CA ASP A 103 3.04 -14.17 12.25
C ASP A 103 2.57 -14.55 10.84
N HIS A 104 2.88 -13.73 9.85
CA HIS A 104 2.53 -13.94 8.44
C HIS A 104 3.71 -14.47 7.62
N PHE A 105 4.93 -14.13 8.02
CA PHE A 105 6.16 -14.46 7.30
C PHE A 105 7.18 -15.05 8.28
N PRO A 106 7.04 -16.35 8.63
CA PRO A 106 7.86 -16.96 9.68
C PRO A 106 9.36 -17.01 9.36
N GLY A 107 9.74 -16.85 8.09
CA GLY A 107 11.14 -16.76 7.68
C GLY A 107 11.80 -15.42 7.96
N GLY A 108 11.05 -14.45 8.51
CA GLY A 108 11.57 -13.12 8.83
C GLY A 108 11.75 -12.22 7.61
N PRO A 109 12.61 -11.18 7.72
CA PRO A 109 12.77 -10.21 6.61
C PRO A 109 13.27 -10.80 5.29
N THR A 110 13.88 -11.98 5.33
CA THR A 110 14.36 -12.67 4.12
C THR A 110 13.38 -13.72 3.60
N ASP A 111 12.20 -13.86 4.23
CA ASP A 111 11.19 -14.81 3.78
C ASP A 111 10.77 -14.50 2.33
N PRO A 112 10.89 -15.45 1.38
CA PRO A 112 10.50 -15.21 -0.01
C PRO A 112 9.01 -14.95 -0.18
N GLY A 113 8.19 -15.33 0.79
CA GLY A 113 6.76 -15.03 0.80
C GLY A 113 6.41 -13.58 1.15
N TYR A 114 7.38 -12.82 1.65
CA TYR A 114 7.21 -11.42 2.03
C TYR A 114 7.73 -10.51 0.92
N VAL A 115 6.88 -9.60 0.44
CA VAL A 115 7.23 -8.56 -0.54
C VAL A 115 6.64 -7.21 -0.10
N LEU A 116 7.16 -6.16 -0.69
CA LEU A 116 6.68 -4.79 -0.47
C LEU A 116 5.95 -4.27 -1.70
#